data_add58b20037b6d37edf95f0c79166322
#
_entry.id   add58b20037b6d37edf95f0c79166322
#
_cell.length_a   1.000
_cell.length_b   1.000
_cell.length_c   1.000
_cell.angle_alpha   90.00
_cell.angle_beta   90.00
_cell.angle_gamma   90.00
#
_symmetry.space_group_name_H-M   'P 1'
#
loop_
_entity.id
_entity.type
_entity.pdbx_description
1 polymer ?
#
loop_
_entity_poly.entity_id
_entity_poly.type
_entity_poly.pdbx_seq_one_letter_code
_entity_poly.pdbx_strand_id
1 'polypeptide(L)'
;FSIDNDHFYLIPNLDISLADNYELHSIRKLRTATPRHLAFAGITGYQLFQWYQSRRFCGCCGTPMKHDTKERMMLCPACDRHEYPVLMPAVIVGVTNGDKLLLSKYEGRNFKLHALIAGFAEIGETIEETVHREVMEEVGLKVKNLRYYKSQPWSFSGTLLFGFFCDVDGDDTLTVD
;
A
#
# COMPACT_ATOMS: atom_id res chain seq x y z
N PHE A 1 4.32 -1.10 -18.85
CA PHE A 1 3.05 -1.76 -18.51
C PHE A 1 1.90 -1.09 -19.26
N SER A 2 0.76 -1.78 -19.32
CA SER A 2 -0.42 -1.27 -20.03
C SER A 2 -1.61 -1.19 -19.06
N ILE A 3 -2.48 -0.21 -19.30
CA ILE A 3 -3.80 -0.10 -18.68
C ILE A 3 -4.77 0.06 -19.84
N ASP A 4 -5.70 -0.86 -19.99
CA ASP A 4 -6.56 -0.98 -21.16
C ASP A 4 -5.73 -1.00 -22.47
N ASN A 5 -5.92 -0.02 -23.35
CA ASN A 5 -5.19 0.10 -24.62
C ASN A 5 -3.97 1.05 -24.53
N ASP A 6 -3.74 1.70 -23.39
CA ASP A 6 -2.65 2.65 -23.22
C ASP A 6 -1.38 1.97 -22.71
N HIS A 7 -0.24 2.31 -23.33
CA HIS A 7 1.07 1.82 -22.92
C HIS A 7 1.82 2.88 -22.14
N PHE A 8 2.33 2.51 -20.96
CA PHE A 8 3.08 3.38 -20.06
C PHE A 8 4.52 2.90 -19.93
N TYR A 9 5.45 3.83 -20.05
CA TYR A 9 6.88 3.59 -19.96
C TYR A 9 7.45 4.26 -18.71
N LEU A 10 8.30 3.55 -17.99
CA LEU A 10 9.04 4.07 -16.84
C LEU A 10 10.46 4.43 -17.29
N ILE A 11 10.84 5.69 -17.10
CA ILE A 11 12.18 6.20 -17.41
C ILE A 11 12.86 6.54 -16.07
N PRO A 12 13.75 5.69 -15.55
CA PRO A 12 14.28 5.86 -14.20
C PRO A 12 15.28 7.02 -14.05
N ASN A 13 15.92 7.44 -15.13
CA ASN A 13 17.00 8.43 -15.11
C ASN A 13 16.78 9.48 -16.21
N LEU A 14 15.64 10.15 -16.19
CA LEU A 14 15.37 11.25 -17.11
C LEU A 14 16.16 12.50 -16.66
N ASP A 15 16.97 13.07 -17.55
CA ASP A 15 17.48 14.43 -17.38
C ASP A 15 16.34 15.41 -17.67
N ILE A 16 15.80 16.00 -16.61
CA ILE A 16 14.64 16.89 -16.69
C ILE A 16 14.97 18.19 -17.42
N SER A 17 16.26 18.57 -17.54
CA SER A 17 16.69 19.74 -18.32
C SER A 17 16.40 19.61 -19.83
N LEU A 18 16.16 18.37 -20.29
CA LEU A 18 15.81 18.07 -21.69
C LEU A 18 14.29 18.09 -21.95
N ALA A 19 13.49 18.40 -20.94
CA ALA A 19 12.05 18.28 -20.98
C ALA A 19 11.36 19.66 -20.84
N ASP A 20 11.52 20.53 -21.83
CA ASP A 20 11.11 21.94 -21.82
C ASP A 20 9.65 22.26 -21.43
N ASN A 21 8.76 21.25 -21.50
CA ASN A 21 7.33 21.40 -21.17
C ASN A 21 6.88 20.58 -19.96
N TYR A 22 7.83 20.15 -19.09
CA TYR A 22 7.53 19.33 -17.94
C TYR A 22 7.97 19.99 -16.64
N GLU A 23 7.18 19.77 -15.60
CA GLU A 23 7.48 20.25 -14.25
C GLU A 23 7.56 19.08 -13.26
N LEU A 24 8.49 19.19 -12.30
CA LEU A 24 8.57 18.26 -11.19
C LEU A 24 7.47 18.56 -10.16
N HIS A 25 6.68 17.54 -9.84
CA HIS A 25 5.66 17.64 -8.83
C HIS A 25 5.81 16.55 -7.76
N SER A 26 5.31 16.84 -6.55
CA SER A 26 5.18 15.81 -5.52
C SER A 26 4.23 14.72 -6.00
N ILE A 27 4.60 13.45 -5.76
CA ILE A 27 3.77 12.26 -6.04
C ILE A 27 2.37 12.36 -5.41
N ARG A 28 2.22 13.12 -4.31
CA ARG A 28 0.94 13.34 -3.64
C ARG A 28 -0.09 14.02 -4.55
N LYS A 29 0.33 14.75 -5.59
CA LYS A 29 -0.57 15.37 -6.58
C LYS A 29 -1.45 14.32 -7.28
N LEU A 30 -0.96 13.08 -7.44
CA LEU A 30 -1.72 11.99 -8.06
C LEU A 30 -2.96 11.55 -7.24
N ARG A 31 -3.05 11.92 -5.95
CA ARG A 31 -4.25 11.62 -5.12
C ARG A 31 -5.52 12.31 -5.64
N THR A 32 -5.37 13.47 -6.25
CA THR A 32 -6.47 14.32 -6.72
C THR A 32 -6.43 14.56 -8.22
N ALA A 33 -5.40 14.06 -8.93
CA ALA A 33 -5.24 14.27 -10.36
C ALA A 33 -6.37 13.61 -11.18
N THR A 34 -6.67 14.23 -12.29
CA THR A 34 -7.63 13.77 -13.29
C THR A 34 -6.98 13.79 -14.67
N PRO A 35 -7.34 12.85 -15.57
CA PRO A 35 -8.30 11.76 -15.37
C PRO A 35 -7.73 10.66 -14.48
N ARG A 36 -8.59 9.93 -13.76
CA ARG A 36 -8.19 8.95 -12.73
C ARG A 36 -7.33 7.81 -13.25
N HIS A 37 -7.54 7.33 -14.45
CA HIS A 37 -6.73 6.25 -15.03
C HIS A 37 -5.27 6.66 -15.24
N LEU A 38 -5.00 7.92 -15.64
CA LEU A 38 -3.64 8.45 -15.75
C LEU A 38 -2.99 8.65 -14.37
N ALA A 39 -3.76 9.11 -13.38
CA ALA A 39 -3.28 9.19 -12.00
C ALA A 39 -2.91 7.81 -11.46
N PHE A 40 -3.72 6.79 -11.75
CA PHE A 40 -3.44 5.39 -11.39
C PHE A 40 -2.20 4.85 -12.12
N ALA A 41 -2.03 5.15 -13.41
CA ALA A 41 -0.81 4.81 -14.16
C ALA A 41 0.43 5.46 -13.53
N GLY A 42 0.35 6.75 -13.20
CA GLY A 42 1.44 7.49 -12.59
C GLY A 42 1.87 6.91 -11.24
N ILE A 43 0.93 6.60 -10.34
CA ILE A 43 1.25 6.03 -9.04
C ILE A 43 1.74 4.58 -9.14
N THR A 44 1.23 3.81 -10.11
CA THR A 44 1.72 2.45 -10.40
C THR A 44 3.17 2.50 -10.92
N GLY A 45 3.46 3.43 -11.83
CA GLY A 45 4.82 3.67 -12.31
C GLY A 45 5.78 4.05 -11.18
N TYR A 46 5.33 4.91 -10.25
CA TYR A 46 6.12 5.27 -9.07
C TYR A 46 6.41 4.07 -8.17
N GLN A 47 5.43 3.22 -7.89
CA GLN A 47 5.61 2.01 -7.09
C GLN A 47 6.63 1.06 -7.74
N LEU A 48 6.56 0.86 -9.05
CA LEU A 48 7.53 0.08 -9.80
C LEU A 48 8.93 0.71 -9.73
N PHE A 49 9.03 2.03 -9.89
CA PHE A 49 10.30 2.75 -9.75
C PHE A 49 10.94 2.51 -8.37
N GLN A 50 10.17 2.69 -7.29
CA GLN A 50 10.64 2.45 -5.93
C GLN A 50 11.14 1.01 -5.73
N TRP A 51 10.42 0.04 -6.26
CA TRP A 51 10.84 -1.35 -6.19
C TRP A 51 12.15 -1.58 -6.95
N TYR A 52 12.29 -1.12 -8.20
CA TYR A 52 13.53 -1.24 -8.96
C TYR A 52 14.70 -0.56 -8.25
N GLN A 53 14.51 0.63 -7.70
CA GLN A 53 15.56 1.34 -6.97
C GLN A 53 16.00 0.59 -5.70
N SER A 54 15.07 -0.03 -4.99
CA SER A 54 15.35 -0.79 -3.77
C SER A 54 15.98 -2.18 -4.04
N ARG A 55 15.96 -2.66 -5.28
CA ARG A 55 16.48 -3.98 -5.68
C ARG A 55 17.67 -3.90 -6.64
N ARG A 56 18.45 -2.83 -6.55
CA ARG A 56 19.66 -2.65 -7.38
C ARG A 56 20.78 -3.63 -7.03
N PHE A 57 20.83 -4.09 -5.79
CA PHE A 57 21.83 -5.02 -5.29
C PHE A 57 21.15 -6.20 -4.60
N CYS A 58 21.76 -7.37 -4.73
CA CYS A 58 21.29 -8.58 -4.08
C CYS A 58 21.42 -8.48 -2.57
N GLY A 59 20.31 -8.65 -1.84
CA GLY A 59 20.29 -8.63 -0.38
C GLY A 59 21.03 -9.81 0.28
N CYS A 60 21.42 -10.82 -0.50
CA CYS A 60 22.18 -11.98 -0.02
C CYS A 60 23.71 -11.81 -0.20
N CYS A 61 24.16 -11.43 -1.40
CA CYS A 61 25.59 -11.42 -1.74
C CYS A 61 26.13 -10.04 -2.21
N GLY A 62 25.30 -9.00 -2.22
CA GLY A 62 25.70 -7.66 -2.61
C GLY A 62 25.95 -7.43 -4.11
N THR A 63 25.84 -8.48 -4.96
CA THR A 63 26.05 -8.37 -6.40
C THR A 63 24.98 -7.51 -7.05
N PRO A 64 25.31 -6.64 -8.04
CA PRO A 64 24.31 -5.92 -8.82
C PRO A 64 23.29 -6.85 -9.46
N MET A 65 22.01 -6.57 -9.27
CA MET A 65 20.90 -7.33 -9.83
C MET A 65 20.66 -6.96 -11.30
N LYS A 66 20.13 -7.90 -12.06
CA LYS A 66 19.72 -7.70 -13.46
C LYS A 66 18.21 -7.88 -13.60
N HIS A 67 17.62 -7.12 -14.54
CA HIS A 67 16.24 -7.37 -14.96
C HIS A 67 16.14 -8.71 -15.66
N ASP A 68 15.16 -9.51 -15.31
CA ASP A 68 14.79 -10.66 -16.12
C ASP A 68 14.08 -10.21 -17.41
N THR A 69 14.20 -11.02 -18.47
CA THR A 69 13.62 -10.71 -19.79
C THR A 69 12.24 -11.30 -20.01
N LYS A 70 11.82 -12.25 -19.17
CA LYS A 70 10.55 -13.00 -19.30
C LYS A 70 9.53 -12.54 -18.26
N GLU A 71 10.01 -12.30 -17.04
CA GLU A 71 9.15 -11.96 -15.91
C GLU A 71 9.52 -10.59 -15.32
N ARG A 72 8.59 -9.99 -14.60
CA ARG A 72 8.86 -8.77 -13.83
C ARG A 72 9.56 -9.16 -12.53
N MET A 73 10.84 -9.48 -12.63
CA MET A 73 11.69 -9.79 -11.48
C MET A 73 13.10 -9.26 -11.67
N MET A 74 13.83 -9.14 -10.57
CA MET A 74 15.27 -8.91 -10.55
C MET A 74 15.97 -10.23 -10.24
N LEU A 75 17.01 -10.55 -11.02
CA LEU A 75 17.80 -11.76 -10.89
C LEU A 75 19.21 -11.42 -10.45
N CYS A 76 19.72 -12.14 -9.45
CA CYS A 76 21.12 -12.08 -9.07
C CYS A 76 21.96 -13.02 -9.94
N PRO A 77 22.91 -12.51 -10.76
CA PRO A 77 23.72 -13.37 -11.62
C PRO A 77 24.78 -14.19 -10.86
N ALA A 78 25.01 -13.90 -9.57
CA ALA A 78 26.02 -14.59 -8.76
C ALA A 78 25.45 -15.73 -7.91
N CYS A 79 24.28 -15.56 -7.32
CA CYS A 79 23.68 -16.55 -6.40
C CYS A 79 22.27 -16.98 -6.80
N ASP A 80 21.83 -16.62 -8.00
CA ASP A 80 20.53 -17.00 -8.57
C ASP A 80 19.31 -16.59 -7.72
N ARG A 81 19.45 -15.59 -6.85
CA ARG A 81 18.34 -15.06 -6.08
C ARG A 81 17.39 -14.30 -6.98
N HIS A 82 16.11 -14.62 -6.86
CA HIS A 82 15.01 -13.96 -7.55
C HIS A 82 14.30 -13.00 -6.60
N GLU A 83 14.03 -11.77 -7.06
CA GLU A 83 13.28 -10.78 -6.33
C GLU A 83 12.11 -10.27 -7.18
N TYR A 84 10.89 -10.55 -6.72
CA TYR A 84 9.65 -10.09 -7.34
C TYR A 84 9.18 -8.76 -6.74
N PRO A 85 8.27 -8.01 -7.40
CA PRO A 85 7.64 -6.83 -6.79
C PRO A 85 6.95 -7.19 -5.48
N VAL A 86 7.26 -6.43 -4.44
CA VAL A 86 6.70 -6.67 -3.11
C VAL A 86 5.45 -5.83 -2.93
N LEU A 87 4.39 -6.47 -2.44
CA LEU A 87 3.18 -5.83 -1.92
C LEU A 87 3.08 -6.15 -0.43
N MET A 88 2.82 -5.13 0.38
CA MET A 88 2.61 -5.30 1.82
C MET A 88 1.09 -5.40 2.07
N PRO A 89 0.59 -6.57 2.53
CA PRO A 89 -0.81 -6.71 2.89
C PRO A 89 -1.13 -5.90 4.14
N ALA A 90 -2.27 -5.22 4.14
CA ALA A 90 -2.77 -4.48 5.28
C ALA A 90 -4.31 -4.50 5.29
N VAL A 91 -4.88 -4.34 6.46
CA VAL A 91 -6.33 -4.23 6.63
C VAL A 91 -6.75 -2.77 6.79
N ILE A 92 -7.99 -2.46 6.43
CA ILE A 92 -8.69 -1.23 6.78
C ILE A 92 -10.09 -1.62 7.25
N VAL A 93 -10.46 -1.22 8.48
CA VAL A 93 -11.57 -1.83 9.21
C VAL A 93 -12.59 -0.79 9.64
N GLY A 94 -13.81 -0.93 9.15
CA GLY A 94 -14.98 -0.21 9.67
C GLY A 94 -15.61 -0.99 10.83
N VAL A 95 -15.30 -0.59 12.07
CA VAL A 95 -15.86 -1.20 13.27
C VAL A 95 -17.18 -0.53 13.60
N THR A 96 -18.25 -1.32 13.70
CA THR A 96 -19.62 -0.84 13.95
C THR A 96 -20.15 -1.32 15.30
N ASN A 97 -20.95 -0.47 15.95
CA ASN A 97 -21.77 -0.82 17.11
C ASN A 97 -23.18 -0.24 16.93
N GLY A 98 -24.11 -1.08 16.45
CA GLY A 98 -25.44 -0.66 16.01
C GLY A 98 -25.34 0.31 14.82
N ASP A 99 -25.81 1.54 15.00
CA ASP A 99 -25.78 2.62 14.00
C ASP A 99 -24.52 3.50 14.05
N LYS A 100 -23.56 3.18 14.93
CA LYS A 100 -22.31 3.93 15.13
C LYS A 100 -21.18 3.31 14.34
N LEU A 101 -20.28 4.14 13.81
CA LEU A 101 -19.04 3.76 13.17
C LEU A 101 -17.86 4.34 13.96
N LEU A 102 -16.88 3.50 14.30
CA LEU A 102 -15.65 3.93 14.94
C LEU A 102 -14.77 4.69 13.95
N LEU A 103 -14.35 5.88 14.34
CA LEU A 103 -13.43 6.72 13.58
C LEU A 103 -12.31 7.21 14.49
N SER A 104 -11.08 7.10 14.02
CA SER A 104 -9.90 7.67 14.67
C SER A 104 -9.56 9.05 14.11
N LYS A 105 -8.85 9.84 14.91
CA LYS A 105 -8.31 11.14 14.51
C LYS A 105 -6.93 11.31 15.10
N TYR A 106 -5.97 11.58 14.23
CA TYR A 106 -4.58 11.79 14.66
C TYR A 106 -4.43 13.12 15.42
N GLU A 107 -3.97 13.06 16.64
CA GLU A 107 -3.61 14.23 17.42
C GLU A 107 -2.27 14.82 16.91
N GLY A 108 -2.15 16.15 16.94
CA GLY A 108 -0.91 16.86 16.58
C GLY A 108 -0.52 16.87 15.09
N ARG A 109 -1.30 16.27 14.19
CA ARG A 109 -1.05 16.32 12.76
C ARG A 109 -1.91 17.39 12.06
N ASN A 110 -1.35 18.03 11.02
CA ASN A 110 -2.12 18.95 10.15
C ASN A 110 -3.23 18.26 9.36
N PHE A 111 -3.30 16.94 9.39
CA PHE A 111 -4.33 16.14 8.74
C PHE A 111 -5.57 16.06 9.63
N LYS A 112 -6.61 16.81 9.26
CA LYS A 112 -7.84 16.97 10.05
C LYS A 112 -8.94 15.95 9.72
N LEU A 113 -8.69 15.00 8.83
CA LEU A 113 -9.68 14.00 8.45
C LEU A 113 -9.68 12.83 9.44
N HIS A 114 -10.86 12.21 9.59
CA HIS A 114 -10.99 10.97 10.32
C HIS A 114 -10.47 9.80 9.48
N ALA A 115 -10.01 8.76 10.16
CA ALA A 115 -9.55 7.52 9.57
C ALA A 115 -10.28 6.32 10.17
N LEU A 116 -10.29 5.22 9.46
CA LEU A 116 -10.64 3.90 9.97
C LEU A 116 -9.40 3.26 10.60
N ILE A 117 -9.58 2.26 11.44
CA ILE A 117 -8.49 1.41 11.96
C ILE A 117 -7.80 0.76 10.77
N ALA A 118 -6.48 0.77 10.74
CA ALA A 118 -5.73 0.18 9.64
C ALA A 118 -4.31 -0.20 10.06
N GLY A 119 -3.89 -1.43 9.73
CA GLY A 119 -2.54 -1.89 10.01
C GLY A 119 -2.06 -2.99 9.09
N PHE A 120 -0.77 -3.33 9.19
CA PHE A 120 -0.13 -4.33 8.36
C PHE A 120 -0.33 -5.73 8.92
N ALA A 121 -0.47 -6.71 8.03
CA ALA A 121 -0.42 -8.11 8.42
C ALA A 121 0.99 -8.50 8.85
N GLU A 122 1.09 -9.28 9.91
CA GLU A 122 2.32 -9.85 10.41
C GLU A 122 2.59 -11.22 9.78
N ILE A 123 3.87 -11.66 9.80
CA ILE A 123 4.26 -12.97 9.28
C ILE A 123 3.56 -14.07 10.08
N GLY A 124 2.78 -14.90 9.39
CA GLY A 124 2.05 -16.00 9.99
C GLY A 124 0.58 -15.71 10.30
N GLU A 125 0.14 -14.46 10.15
CA GLU A 125 -1.27 -14.09 10.30
C GLU A 125 -2.08 -14.32 9.02
N THR A 126 -3.33 -14.70 9.20
CA THR A 126 -4.37 -14.49 8.18
C THR A 126 -4.85 -13.04 8.19
N ILE A 127 -5.48 -12.60 7.12
CA ILE A 127 -6.03 -11.22 7.04
C ILE A 127 -7.12 -11.00 8.10
N GLU A 128 -7.90 -12.03 8.43
CA GLU A 128 -8.90 -11.98 9.48
C GLU A 128 -8.28 -11.86 10.88
N GLU A 129 -7.20 -12.58 11.16
CA GLU A 129 -6.44 -12.44 12.41
C GLU A 129 -5.83 -11.04 12.55
N THR A 130 -5.32 -10.48 11.44
CA THR A 130 -4.84 -9.09 11.40
C THR A 130 -5.95 -8.10 11.78
N VAL A 131 -7.19 -8.28 11.32
CA VAL A 131 -8.33 -7.43 11.73
C VAL A 131 -8.54 -7.48 13.25
N HIS A 132 -8.54 -8.68 13.83
CA HIS A 132 -8.74 -8.84 15.28
C HIS A 132 -7.62 -8.19 16.10
N ARG A 133 -6.36 -8.39 15.68
CA ARG A 133 -5.19 -7.84 16.37
C ARG A 133 -5.17 -6.30 16.28
N GLU A 134 -5.28 -5.73 15.08
CA GLU A 134 -5.22 -4.29 14.89
C GLU A 134 -6.32 -3.54 15.64
N VAL A 135 -7.55 -4.06 15.64
CA VAL A 135 -8.63 -3.43 16.41
C VAL A 135 -8.38 -3.55 17.92
N MET A 136 -7.84 -4.68 18.37
CA MET A 136 -7.49 -4.84 19.78
C MET A 136 -6.33 -3.92 20.19
N GLU A 137 -5.28 -3.79 19.39
CA GLU A 137 -4.10 -2.98 19.67
C GLU A 137 -4.42 -1.48 19.65
N GLU A 138 -5.15 -0.99 18.64
CA GLU A 138 -5.40 0.45 18.52
C GLU A 138 -6.48 0.98 19.47
N VAL A 139 -7.50 0.16 19.81
CA VAL A 139 -8.68 0.65 20.54
C VAL A 139 -9.20 -0.27 21.65
N GLY A 140 -8.55 -1.42 21.89
CA GLY A 140 -8.90 -2.35 22.97
C GLY A 140 -10.20 -3.12 22.78
N LEU A 141 -10.78 -3.14 21.56
CA LEU A 141 -12.07 -3.79 21.30
C LEU A 141 -11.89 -5.22 20.77
N LYS A 142 -12.79 -6.10 21.21
CA LYS A 142 -13.06 -7.37 20.52
C LYS A 142 -14.09 -7.16 19.44
N VAL A 143 -13.94 -7.87 18.32
CA VAL A 143 -14.83 -7.77 17.17
C VAL A 143 -15.28 -9.14 16.68
N LYS A 144 -16.45 -9.17 16.03
CA LYS A 144 -17.06 -10.35 15.43
C LYS A 144 -17.71 -10.02 14.10
N ASN A 145 -18.27 -11.04 13.42
CA ASN A 145 -19.01 -10.88 12.17
C ASN A 145 -18.21 -10.12 11.11
N LEU A 146 -16.95 -10.54 10.90
CA LEU A 146 -16.09 -9.95 9.88
C LEU A 146 -16.73 -10.13 8.49
N ARG A 147 -16.89 -9.04 7.77
CA ARG A 147 -17.45 -8.99 6.43
C ARG A 147 -16.43 -8.33 5.49
N TYR A 148 -15.84 -9.12 4.61
CA TYR A 148 -14.96 -8.61 3.58
C TYR A 148 -15.74 -7.67 2.64
N TYR A 149 -15.21 -6.47 2.42
CA TYR A 149 -15.79 -5.48 1.53
C TYR A 149 -15.16 -5.53 0.14
N LYS A 150 -13.87 -5.22 0.04
CA LYS A 150 -13.03 -5.32 -1.17
C LYS A 150 -11.57 -5.03 -0.86
N SER A 151 -10.69 -5.35 -1.82
CA SER A 151 -9.29 -4.93 -1.78
C SER A 151 -9.03 -3.74 -2.69
N GLN A 152 -7.98 -2.99 -2.38
CA GLN A 152 -7.51 -1.88 -3.20
C GLN A 152 -6.00 -1.74 -3.10
N PRO A 153 -5.27 -1.63 -4.24
CA PRO A 153 -3.87 -1.22 -4.22
C PRO A 153 -3.71 0.19 -3.64
N TRP A 154 -2.76 0.34 -2.73
CA TRP A 154 -2.37 1.62 -2.16
C TRP A 154 -0.90 1.88 -2.45
N SER A 155 -0.63 2.30 -3.70
CA SER A 155 0.73 2.38 -4.26
C SER A 155 1.61 3.46 -3.61
N PHE A 156 1.05 4.37 -2.81
CA PHE A 156 1.83 5.36 -2.06
C PHE A 156 2.76 4.75 -1.01
N SER A 157 2.40 3.59 -0.47
CA SER A 157 3.20 2.84 0.50
C SER A 157 3.51 1.41 0.04
N GLY A 158 3.19 1.04 -1.20
CA GLY A 158 3.38 -0.33 -1.68
C GLY A 158 2.43 -1.36 -1.05
N THR A 159 1.29 -0.92 -0.57
CA THR A 159 0.34 -1.72 0.20
C THR A 159 -0.78 -2.28 -0.69
N LEU A 160 -1.24 -3.48 -0.36
CA LEU A 160 -2.52 -4.01 -0.81
C LEU A 160 -3.47 -3.99 0.39
N LEU A 161 -4.44 -3.07 0.38
CA LEU A 161 -5.44 -2.93 1.45
C LEU A 161 -6.57 -3.93 1.27
N PHE A 162 -6.96 -4.58 2.37
CA PHE A 162 -8.14 -5.43 2.48
C PHE A 162 -9.16 -4.74 3.39
N GLY A 163 -10.28 -4.33 2.83
CA GLY A 163 -11.34 -3.63 3.54
C GLY A 163 -12.31 -4.61 4.20
N PHE A 164 -12.57 -4.41 5.49
CA PHE A 164 -13.55 -5.18 6.28
C PHE A 164 -14.52 -4.26 7.00
N PHE A 165 -15.73 -4.76 7.19
CA PHE A 165 -16.62 -4.31 8.25
C PHE A 165 -16.72 -5.38 9.31
N CYS A 166 -16.83 -4.98 10.57
CA CYS A 166 -17.07 -5.90 11.70
C CYS A 166 -17.92 -5.22 12.76
N ASP A 167 -18.45 -6.01 13.65
CA ASP A 167 -19.26 -5.54 14.77
C ASP A 167 -18.47 -5.68 16.07
N VAL A 168 -18.67 -4.76 17.03
CA VAL A 168 -18.12 -4.87 18.39
C VAL A 168 -18.67 -6.15 19.05
N ASP A 169 -17.80 -6.88 19.76
CA ASP A 169 -18.16 -8.08 20.51
C ASP A 169 -18.02 -7.85 22.03
N GLY A 170 -19.15 -7.60 22.68
CA GLY A 170 -19.22 -7.39 24.13
C GLY A 170 -19.04 -5.93 24.56
N ASP A 171 -18.08 -5.66 25.44
CA ASP A 171 -17.78 -4.33 25.97
C ASP A 171 -17.29 -3.37 24.86
N ASP A 172 -17.86 -2.17 24.82
CA ASP A 172 -17.52 -1.11 23.86
C ASP A 172 -16.64 0.00 24.46
N THR A 173 -16.07 -0.23 25.63
CA THR A 173 -15.13 0.71 26.27
C THR A 173 -13.83 0.78 25.48
N LEU A 174 -13.51 1.99 24.99
CA LEU A 174 -12.28 2.23 24.23
C LEU A 174 -11.07 2.36 25.17
N THR A 175 -10.00 1.68 24.83
CA THR A 175 -8.67 1.88 25.40
C THR A 175 -7.75 2.30 24.27
N VAL A 176 -7.27 3.53 24.30
CA VAL A 176 -6.39 4.11 23.27
C VAL A 176 -5.00 4.25 23.89
N ASP A 177 -4.01 3.66 23.26
CA ASP A 177 -2.59 3.83 23.60
C ASP A 177 -1.99 5.12 23.05
#